data_2b55b5aa69eb85453df877784a19dde5
#
_entry.id   2b55b5aa69eb85453df877784a19dde5
#
_cell.length_a   1.000
_cell.length_b   1.000
_cell.length_c   1.000
_cell.angle_alpha   90.00
_cell.angle_beta   90.00
_cell.angle_gamma   90.00
#
_symmetry.space_group_name_H-M   'P 1'
#
loop_
_entity.id
_entity.type
_entity.pdbx_description
1 polymer ?
#
loop_
_entity_poly.entity_id
_entity_poly.type
_entity_poly.pdbx_seq_one_letter_code
_entity_poly.pdbx_strand_id
1 'polypeptide(L)'
;MAQGQSTALKVSPREAAGSREARRLRRTGEIPGVVYGGGEDPVSFAVAERTLRHALADAGAVMELTVEGGGSSPVVVKELVRHPVTGYTVHIDLLRVRLDVKIQATVLLELSGVDDAPGIKEGGVLEQPLRELTIEALPTDIPDSLSHDVSEMQIGDTLLLEALTPPSTVTLLDDPETVIATLSPPRLQVEAEDEIESETEVVGEGAEGEGAAEDAGSEAGGEDSDSE
;
A
#
# COMPACT_ATOMS: atom_id res chain seq x y z
N MET A 1 -21.49 -24.32 1.89
CA MET A 1 -22.18 -23.22 2.58
C MET A 1 -21.35 -22.88 3.80
N ALA A 2 -20.37 -22.00 3.62
CA ALA A 2 -19.62 -21.43 4.73
C ALA A 2 -20.51 -20.35 5.34
N GLN A 3 -21.05 -20.61 6.53
CA GLN A 3 -21.71 -19.58 7.33
C GLN A 3 -20.62 -18.61 7.76
N GLY A 4 -20.63 -17.40 7.20
CA GLY A 4 -19.74 -16.33 7.62
C GLY A 4 -19.91 -16.11 9.13
N GLN A 5 -18.91 -16.50 9.89
CA GLN A 5 -18.85 -16.20 11.31
C GLN A 5 -18.65 -14.70 11.43
N SER A 6 -19.71 -13.97 11.80
CA SER A 6 -19.59 -12.56 12.12
C SER A 6 -18.69 -12.40 13.34
N THR A 7 -17.47 -11.95 13.14
CA THR A 7 -16.53 -11.72 14.22
C THR A 7 -16.96 -10.49 14.99
N ALA A 8 -17.25 -10.64 16.29
CA ALA A 8 -17.68 -9.56 17.15
C ALA A 8 -16.49 -8.75 17.68
N LEU A 9 -16.42 -7.46 17.36
CA LEU A 9 -15.44 -6.52 17.87
C LEU A 9 -16.04 -5.68 19.01
N LYS A 10 -15.54 -5.87 20.23
CA LYS A 10 -15.95 -5.07 21.39
C LYS A 10 -15.05 -3.86 21.53
N VAL A 11 -15.65 -2.68 21.63
CA VAL A 11 -14.92 -1.41 21.72
C VAL A 11 -15.45 -0.54 22.86
N SER A 12 -14.56 0.27 23.45
CA SER A 12 -14.90 1.21 24.49
C SER A 12 -15.13 2.61 23.88
N PRO A 13 -16.26 3.26 24.13
CA PRO A 13 -16.51 4.62 23.64
C PRO A 13 -15.55 5.61 24.30
N ARG A 14 -15.11 6.61 23.55
CA ARG A 14 -14.25 7.67 24.04
C ARG A 14 -14.71 9.05 23.57
N GLU A 15 -14.35 10.08 24.29
CA GLU A 15 -14.46 11.44 23.80
C GLU A 15 -13.28 11.79 22.88
N ALA A 16 -13.55 12.59 21.85
CA ALA A 16 -12.52 13.03 20.91
C ALA A 16 -11.71 14.17 21.54
N ALA A 17 -10.62 13.84 22.24
CA ALA A 17 -9.79 14.80 23.00
C ALA A 17 -8.47 15.18 22.30
N GLY A 18 -8.42 15.12 20.96
CA GLY A 18 -7.33 15.62 20.13
C GLY A 18 -6.09 14.72 20.07
N SER A 19 -5.03 15.24 19.40
CA SER A 19 -3.83 14.46 19.00
C SER A 19 -2.97 13.99 20.18
N ARG A 20 -3.00 14.68 21.31
CA ARG A 20 -2.19 14.33 22.48
C ARG A 20 -2.70 13.06 23.13
N GLU A 21 -4.00 12.92 23.23
CA GLU A 21 -4.63 11.74 23.82
C GLU A 21 -4.57 10.55 22.89
N ALA A 22 -4.80 10.74 21.60
CA ALA A 22 -4.60 9.67 20.60
C ALA A 22 -3.17 9.09 20.64
N ARG A 23 -2.14 9.93 20.84
CA ARG A 23 -0.75 9.47 21.04
C ARG A 23 -0.56 8.70 22.35
N ARG A 24 -1.29 9.08 23.41
CA ARG A 24 -1.23 8.39 24.70
C ARG A 24 -1.85 6.98 24.58
N LEU A 25 -3.02 6.86 23.95
CA LEU A 25 -3.68 5.58 23.71
C LEU A 25 -2.78 4.61 22.90
N ARG A 26 -2.16 5.10 21.83
CA ARG A 26 -1.22 4.27 21.04
C ARG A 26 -0.02 3.76 21.84
N ARG A 27 0.46 4.53 22.83
CA ARG A 27 1.54 4.10 23.73
C ARG A 27 1.10 3.02 24.72
N THR A 28 -0.19 2.96 25.04
CA THR A 28 -0.76 1.91 25.91
C THR A 28 -1.20 0.67 25.14
N GLY A 29 -1.01 0.67 23.80
CA GLY A 29 -1.42 -0.45 22.93
C GLY A 29 -2.90 -0.42 22.54
N GLU A 30 -3.54 0.75 22.67
CA GLU A 30 -4.90 0.98 22.22
C GLU A 30 -4.93 1.79 20.93
N ILE A 31 -5.77 1.38 19.99
CA ILE A 31 -5.94 2.02 18.70
C ILE A 31 -7.21 2.87 18.73
N PRO A 32 -7.09 4.18 18.48
CA PRO A 32 -8.26 5.03 18.31
C PRO A 32 -8.94 4.74 16.97
N GLY A 33 -10.26 4.75 16.98
CA GLY A 33 -11.09 4.60 15.79
C GLY A 33 -12.33 5.46 15.85
N VAL A 34 -13.01 5.51 14.71
CA VAL A 34 -14.31 6.18 14.57
C VAL A 34 -15.25 5.26 13.82
N VAL A 35 -16.50 5.15 14.28
CA VAL A 35 -17.57 4.48 13.54
C VAL A 35 -18.60 5.53 13.14
N TYR A 36 -18.99 5.53 11.89
CA TYR A 36 -19.96 6.46 11.31
C TYR A 36 -20.85 5.79 10.27
N GLY A 37 -21.88 6.49 9.79
CA GLY A 37 -22.83 5.95 8.81
C GLY A 37 -24.10 5.39 9.44
N GLY A 38 -24.95 4.75 8.63
CA GLY A 38 -26.22 4.17 9.07
C GLY A 38 -27.30 5.19 9.49
N GLY A 39 -27.04 6.50 9.36
CA GLY A 39 -27.97 7.55 9.82
C GLY A 39 -27.86 7.89 11.31
N GLU A 40 -26.86 7.35 12.00
CA GLU A 40 -26.56 7.62 13.40
C GLU A 40 -25.33 8.54 13.53
N ASP A 41 -25.20 9.21 14.67
CA ASP A 41 -24.08 10.08 14.96
C ASP A 41 -22.75 9.30 14.99
N PRO A 42 -21.64 9.93 14.56
CA PRO A 42 -20.32 9.35 14.65
C PRO A 42 -19.92 9.09 16.10
N VAL A 43 -19.41 7.89 16.38
CA VAL A 43 -18.92 7.52 17.71
C VAL A 43 -17.42 7.24 17.64
N SER A 44 -16.65 7.98 18.44
CA SER A 44 -15.23 7.71 18.63
C SER A 44 -15.06 6.60 19.67
N PHE A 45 -14.16 5.66 19.37
CA PHE A 45 -13.87 4.53 20.25
C PHE A 45 -12.37 4.25 20.38
N ALA A 46 -12.02 3.41 21.32
CA ALA A 46 -10.71 2.85 21.48
C ALA A 46 -10.82 1.31 21.54
N VAL A 47 -9.84 0.63 20.94
CA VAL A 47 -9.79 -0.82 20.92
C VAL A 47 -8.34 -1.30 21.12
N ALA A 48 -8.16 -2.40 21.88
CA ALA A 48 -6.86 -3.00 22.05
C ALA A 48 -6.32 -3.54 20.71
N GLU A 49 -5.06 -3.23 20.39
CA GLU A 49 -4.40 -3.63 19.13
C GLU A 49 -4.51 -5.13 18.87
N ARG A 50 -4.30 -5.94 19.90
CA ARG A 50 -4.37 -7.40 19.78
C ARG A 50 -5.79 -7.88 19.41
N THR A 51 -6.82 -7.31 20.04
CA THR A 51 -8.21 -7.66 19.75
C THR A 51 -8.59 -7.27 18.32
N LEU A 52 -8.19 -6.07 17.91
CA LEU A 52 -8.41 -5.61 16.54
C LEU A 52 -7.72 -6.51 15.51
N ARG A 53 -6.46 -6.88 15.75
CA ARG A 53 -5.70 -7.75 14.84
C ARG A 53 -6.38 -9.12 14.65
N HIS A 54 -6.86 -9.74 15.73
CA HIS A 54 -7.60 -11.00 15.64
C HIS A 54 -8.93 -10.81 14.92
N ALA A 55 -9.67 -9.76 15.27
CA ALA A 55 -10.93 -9.47 14.60
C ALA A 55 -10.77 -9.26 13.09
N LEU A 56 -9.70 -8.55 12.66
CA LEU A 56 -9.41 -8.31 11.24
C LEU A 56 -8.92 -9.58 10.52
N ALA A 57 -8.28 -10.51 11.22
CA ALA A 57 -7.83 -11.78 10.64
C ALA A 57 -8.97 -12.80 10.46
N ASP A 58 -9.93 -12.76 11.39
CA ASP A 58 -11.05 -13.70 11.42
C ASP A 58 -12.31 -13.14 10.73
N ALA A 59 -12.37 -11.84 10.53
CA ALA A 59 -13.50 -11.17 9.89
C ALA A 59 -13.35 -11.22 8.37
N GLY A 60 -14.42 -11.63 7.69
CA GLY A 60 -14.61 -11.28 6.29
C GLY A 60 -14.92 -9.76 6.14
N ALA A 61 -15.55 -9.40 5.06
CA ALA A 61 -15.85 -7.98 4.78
C ALA A 61 -16.73 -7.30 5.85
N VAL A 62 -17.53 -8.05 6.61
CA VAL A 62 -18.48 -7.52 7.62
C VAL A 62 -18.13 -8.03 9.01
N MET A 63 -18.04 -7.09 9.95
CA MET A 63 -17.87 -7.36 11.39
C MET A 63 -19.08 -6.89 12.19
N GLU A 64 -19.31 -7.49 13.34
CA GLU A 64 -20.30 -7.02 14.32
C GLU A 64 -19.60 -6.14 15.37
N LEU A 65 -19.86 -4.84 15.35
CA LEU A 65 -19.30 -3.92 16.33
C LEU A 65 -20.23 -3.81 17.55
N THR A 66 -19.71 -4.11 18.72
CA THR A 66 -20.40 -3.91 19.99
C THR A 66 -19.72 -2.77 20.75
N VAL A 67 -20.41 -1.66 20.93
CA VAL A 67 -19.92 -0.51 21.71
C VAL A 67 -20.36 -0.70 23.17
N GLU A 68 -19.45 -0.57 24.13
CA GLU A 68 -19.78 -0.65 25.56
C GLU A 68 -20.78 0.45 25.95
N GLY A 69 -21.94 0.02 26.46
CA GLY A 69 -23.05 0.92 26.78
C GLY A 69 -23.91 1.35 25.59
N GLY A 70 -23.65 0.80 24.40
CA GLY A 70 -24.40 1.02 23.18
C GLY A 70 -24.95 -0.29 22.60
N GLY A 71 -25.46 -0.20 21.38
CA GLY A 71 -25.96 -1.36 20.63
C GLY A 71 -24.86 -2.12 19.91
N SER A 72 -25.26 -3.24 19.30
CA SER A 72 -24.47 -3.94 18.29
C SER A 72 -24.93 -3.53 16.89
N SER A 73 -23.99 -3.29 15.99
CA SER A 73 -24.30 -2.90 14.61
C SER A 73 -23.31 -3.56 13.63
N PRO A 74 -23.77 -3.97 12.43
CA PRO A 74 -22.88 -4.46 11.39
C PRO A 74 -22.05 -3.31 10.82
N VAL A 75 -20.75 -3.52 10.71
CA VAL A 75 -19.79 -2.54 10.21
C VAL A 75 -18.82 -3.16 9.23
N VAL A 76 -18.30 -2.34 8.32
CA VAL A 76 -17.24 -2.66 7.38
C VAL A 76 -16.04 -1.76 7.68
N VAL A 77 -14.85 -2.28 7.51
CA VAL A 77 -13.62 -1.46 7.57
C VAL A 77 -13.58 -0.57 6.33
N LYS A 78 -13.67 0.73 6.54
CA LYS A 78 -13.57 1.70 5.45
C LYS A 78 -12.12 2.09 5.18
N GLU A 79 -11.36 2.31 6.26
CA GLU A 79 -9.96 2.68 6.16
C GLU A 79 -9.18 2.12 7.34
N LEU A 80 -7.98 1.61 7.06
CA LEU A 80 -7.04 1.12 8.06
C LEU A 80 -5.69 1.81 7.87
N VAL A 81 -5.43 2.82 8.70
CA VAL A 81 -4.17 3.58 8.65
C VAL A 81 -3.09 2.83 9.40
N ARG A 82 -2.02 2.45 8.71
CA ARG A 82 -0.84 1.80 9.29
C ARG A 82 0.35 2.76 9.30
N HIS A 83 1.21 2.60 10.29
CA HIS A 83 2.45 3.36 10.37
C HIS A 83 3.45 2.84 9.31
N PRO A 84 4.01 3.72 8.44
CA PRO A 84 4.77 3.29 7.26
C PRO A 84 6.06 2.50 7.59
N VAL A 85 6.67 2.77 8.76
CA VAL A 85 7.93 2.12 9.16
C VAL A 85 7.70 0.90 10.06
N THR A 86 6.79 1.01 11.04
CA THR A 86 6.59 -0.03 12.05
C THR A 86 5.45 -1.00 11.72
N GLY A 87 4.61 -0.68 10.73
CA GLY A 87 3.47 -1.50 10.32
C GLY A 87 2.30 -1.55 11.31
N TYR A 88 2.43 -0.95 12.49
CA TYR A 88 1.35 -0.93 13.49
C TYR A 88 0.16 -0.11 13.01
N THR A 89 -1.04 -0.57 13.34
CA THR A 89 -2.27 0.18 13.07
C THR A 89 -2.31 1.44 13.92
N VAL A 90 -2.48 2.59 13.27
CA VAL A 90 -2.52 3.91 13.88
C VAL A 90 -3.95 4.41 14.08
N HIS A 91 -4.83 4.09 13.15
CA HIS A 91 -6.23 4.48 13.15
C HIS A 91 -7.08 3.46 12.40
N ILE A 92 -8.35 3.37 12.75
CA ILE A 92 -9.33 2.57 12.03
C ILE A 92 -10.64 3.33 11.89
N ASP A 93 -11.16 3.33 10.66
CA ASP A 93 -12.45 3.89 10.30
C ASP A 93 -13.42 2.77 9.97
N LEU A 94 -14.52 2.74 10.69
CA LEU A 94 -15.58 1.76 10.52
C LEU A 94 -16.83 2.45 9.96
N LEU A 95 -17.41 1.86 8.93
CA LEU A 95 -18.67 2.30 8.35
C LEU A 95 -19.79 1.37 8.78
N ARG A 96 -20.84 1.91 9.44
CA ARG A 96 -22.06 1.15 9.69
C ARG A 96 -22.77 0.91 8.38
N VAL A 97 -23.08 -0.33 8.12
CA VAL A 97 -23.69 -0.75 6.85
C VAL A 97 -25.05 -1.41 7.09
N ARG A 98 -25.90 -1.26 6.09
CA ARG A 98 -27.15 -2.01 6.01
C ARG A 98 -26.90 -3.17 5.05
N LEU A 99 -27.23 -4.39 5.47
CA LEU A 99 -26.99 -5.59 4.66
C LEU A 99 -27.75 -5.62 3.33
N ASP A 100 -28.81 -4.81 3.23
CA ASP A 100 -29.67 -4.73 2.05
C ASP A 100 -29.21 -3.71 0.99
N VAL A 101 -28.15 -2.94 1.28
CA VAL A 101 -27.69 -1.86 0.39
C VAL A 101 -26.29 -2.17 -0.12
N LYS A 102 -26.11 -2.05 -1.44
CA LYS A 102 -24.78 -2.17 -2.05
C LYS A 102 -23.87 -1.06 -1.55
N ILE A 103 -22.65 -1.40 -1.29
CA ILE A 103 -21.60 -0.48 -0.86
C ILE A 103 -20.38 -0.59 -1.77
N GLN A 104 -19.60 0.48 -1.79
CA GLN A 104 -18.29 0.49 -2.44
C GLN A 104 -17.22 0.10 -1.44
N ALA A 105 -16.44 -0.89 -1.81
CA ALA A 105 -15.32 -1.39 -1.03
C ALA A 105 -14.09 -1.57 -1.91
N THR A 106 -12.91 -1.47 -1.28
CA THR A 106 -11.64 -1.75 -1.92
C THR A 106 -11.22 -3.17 -1.55
N VAL A 107 -10.89 -3.99 -2.55
CA VAL A 107 -10.51 -5.39 -2.39
C VAL A 107 -9.12 -5.61 -2.97
N LEU A 108 -8.33 -6.44 -2.29
CA LEU A 108 -6.98 -6.80 -2.75
C LEU A 108 -7.06 -7.71 -3.98
N LEU A 109 -6.19 -7.43 -4.96
CA LEU A 109 -5.99 -8.27 -6.12
C LEU A 109 -4.73 -9.11 -5.95
N GLU A 110 -4.90 -10.41 -5.87
CA GLU A 110 -3.82 -11.39 -5.76
C GLU A 110 -3.59 -12.09 -7.09
N LEU A 111 -2.35 -12.11 -7.54
CA LEU A 111 -1.97 -12.84 -8.74
C LEU A 111 -1.48 -14.24 -8.34
N SER A 112 -2.12 -15.26 -8.89
CA SER A 112 -1.74 -16.67 -8.69
C SER A 112 -0.95 -17.21 -9.88
N GLY A 113 -0.13 -18.26 -9.67
CA GLY A 113 0.64 -18.88 -10.74
C GLY A 113 1.84 -18.08 -11.23
N VAL A 114 2.29 -17.09 -10.47
CA VAL A 114 3.42 -16.21 -10.84
C VAL A 114 4.68 -17.01 -11.16
N ASP A 115 5.04 -17.99 -10.34
CA ASP A 115 6.25 -18.83 -10.52
C ASP A 115 6.14 -19.79 -11.72
N ASP A 116 4.92 -20.06 -12.18
CA ASP A 116 4.66 -20.95 -13.29
C ASP A 116 4.69 -20.26 -14.65
N ALA A 117 4.58 -18.94 -14.67
CA ALA A 117 4.58 -18.13 -15.87
C ALA A 117 5.89 -18.35 -16.71
N PRO A 118 5.78 -18.67 -18.02
CA PRO A 118 6.94 -18.85 -18.86
C PRO A 118 7.85 -17.64 -18.93
N GLY A 119 7.28 -16.43 -18.94
CA GLY A 119 8.08 -15.22 -18.98
C GLY A 119 8.89 -14.98 -17.71
N ILE A 120 8.44 -15.44 -16.53
CA ILE A 120 9.24 -15.38 -15.31
C ILE A 120 10.36 -16.42 -15.32
N LYS A 121 10.10 -17.63 -15.84
CA LYS A 121 11.12 -18.67 -16.02
C LYS A 121 12.22 -18.24 -16.99
N GLU A 122 11.91 -17.35 -17.93
CA GLU A 122 12.88 -16.73 -18.86
C GLU A 122 13.61 -15.51 -18.26
N GLY A 123 13.33 -15.17 -16.97
CA GLY A 123 13.98 -14.08 -16.27
C GLY A 123 13.23 -12.75 -16.34
N GLY A 124 11.99 -12.73 -16.82
CA GLY A 124 11.13 -11.53 -16.80
C GLY A 124 10.80 -11.07 -15.37
N VAL A 125 10.51 -9.79 -15.24
CA VAL A 125 10.10 -9.15 -13.97
C VAL A 125 8.64 -8.79 -14.06
N LEU A 126 7.82 -9.33 -13.12
CA LEU A 126 6.42 -8.99 -13.00
C LEU A 126 6.27 -7.71 -12.19
N GLU A 127 5.70 -6.69 -12.80
CA GLU A 127 5.32 -5.45 -12.17
C GLU A 127 3.79 -5.42 -12.01
N GLN A 128 3.32 -5.20 -10.78
CA GLN A 128 1.90 -5.06 -10.46
C GLN A 128 1.63 -3.64 -9.95
N PRO A 129 1.28 -2.70 -10.86
CA PRO A 129 0.94 -1.33 -10.47
C PRO A 129 -0.36 -1.25 -9.68
N LEU A 130 -1.37 -2.05 -10.05
CA LEU A 130 -2.67 -2.07 -9.39
C LEU A 130 -2.79 -3.29 -8.49
N ARG A 131 -2.87 -3.05 -7.18
CA ARG A 131 -3.01 -4.11 -6.16
C ARG A 131 -4.35 -4.10 -5.45
N GLU A 132 -5.11 -3.05 -5.64
CA GLU A 132 -6.39 -2.82 -4.98
C GLU A 132 -7.41 -2.42 -6.04
N LEU A 133 -8.60 -3.01 -5.98
CA LEU A 133 -9.71 -2.75 -6.89
C LEU A 133 -10.89 -2.18 -6.14
N THR A 134 -11.57 -1.20 -6.74
CA THR A 134 -12.82 -0.67 -6.21
C THR A 134 -13.99 -1.45 -6.78
N ILE A 135 -14.76 -2.07 -5.90
CA ILE A 135 -15.92 -2.87 -6.26
C ILE A 135 -17.18 -2.34 -5.61
N GLU A 136 -18.32 -2.62 -6.23
CA GLU A 136 -19.66 -2.42 -5.68
C GLU A 136 -20.35 -3.78 -5.49
N ALA A 137 -20.66 -4.11 -4.24
CA ALA A 137 -21.35 -5.36 -3.89
C ALA A 137 -22.19 -5.20 -2.62
N LEU A 138 -23.01 -6.19 -2.31
CA LEU A 138 -23.63 -6.29 -0.99
C LEU A 138 -22.55 -6.60 0.05
N PRO A 139 -22.67 -6.08 1.28
CA PRO A 139 -21.68 -6.29 2.33
C PRO A 139 -21.32 -7.75 2.58
N THR A 140 -22.30 -8.65 2.43
CA THR A 140 -22.14 -10.11 2.62
C THR A 140 -21.43 -10.80 1.45
N ASP A 141 -21.40 -10.17 0.28
CA ASP A 141 -20.88 -10.76 -0.96
C ASP A 141 -19.50 -10.19 -1.35
N ILE A 142 -18.94 -9.30 -0.55
CA ILE A 142 -17.62 -8.75 -0.75
C ILE A 142 -16.58 -9.82 -0.43
N PRO A 143 -15.73 -10.25 -1.38
CA PRO A 143 -14.63 -11.18 -1.11
C PRO A 143 -13.47 -10.47 -0.42
N ASP A 144 -12.66 -11.21 0.34
CA ASP A 144 -11.46 -10.68 0.99
C ASP A 144 -10.36 -10.36 -0.02
N SER A 145 -10.22 -11.17 -1.07
CA SER A 145 -9.32 -10.94 -2.19
C SER A 145 -9.93 -11.46 -3.49
N LEU A 146 -9.51 -10.87 -4.60
CA LEU A 146 -9.79 -11.37 -5.95
C LEU A 146 -8.50 -11.99 -6.48
N SER A 147 -8.56 -13.26 -6.87
CA SER A 147 -7.41 -13.94 -7.46
C SER A 147 -7.53 -14.02 -8.97
N HIS A 148 -6.43 -13.76 -9.67
CA HIS A 148 -6.31 -13.95 -11.10
C HIS A 148 -5.08 -14.80 -11.42
N ASP A 149 -5.24 -15.76 -12.34
CA ASP A 149 -4.16 -16.66 -12.76
C ASP A 149 -3.33 -16.02 -13.88
N VAL A 150 -2.02 -15.91 -13.64
CA VAL A 150 -1.04 -15.34 -14.59
C VAL A 150 -0.04 -16.40 -15.10
N SER A 151 -0.34 -17.67 -14.90
CA SER A 151 0.56 -18.78 -15.26
C SER A 151 0.89 -18.89 -16.77
N GLU A 152 0.13 -18.24 -17.65
CA GLU A 152 0.33 -18.25 -19.09
C GLU A 152 1.05 -17.01 -19.63
N MET A 153 1.36 -16.02 -18.79
CA MET A 153 1.96 -14.74 -19.22
C MET A 153 3.38 -14.90 -19.76
N GLN A 154 3.64 -14.24 -20.90
CA GLN A 154 4.95 -14.16 -21.57
C GLN A 154 5.61 -12.79 -21.36
N ILE A 155 6.91 -12.70 -21.65
CA ILE A 155 7.64 -11.42 -21.60
C ILE A 155 7.02 -10.45 -22.61
N GLY A 156 6.64 -9.26 -22.14
CA GLY A 156 5.99 -8.22 -22.92
C GLY A 156 4.47 -8.21 -22.82
N ASP A 157 3.87 -9.19 -22.15
CA ASP A 157 2.41 -9.20 -21.94
C ASP A 157 1.99 -8.20 -20.89
N THR A 158 0.80 -7.62 -21.11
CA THR A 158 0.14 -6.71 -20.20
C THR A 158 -1.24 -7.22 -19.89
N LEU A 159 -1.55 -7.38 -18.61
CA LEU A 159 -2.86 -7.79 -18.13
C LEU A 159 -3.70 -6.56 -17.82
N LEU A 160 -4.85 -6.43 -18.46
CA LEU A 160 -5.83 -5.38 -18.24
C LEU A 160 -6.95 -5.84 -17.31
N LEU A 161 -7.65 -4.90 -16.69
CA LEU A 161 -8.77 -5.17 -15.80
C LEU A 161 -9.93 -5.91 -16.51
N GLU A 162 -10.09 -5.73 -17.81
CA GLU A 162 -11.08 -6.43 -18.63
C GLU A 162 -10.94 -7.97 -18.61
N ALA A 163 -9.69 -8.46 -18.46
CA ALA A 163 -9.41 -9.90 -18.41
C ALA A 163 -9.80 -10.55 -17.07
N LEU A 164 -10.05 -9.74 -16.04
CA LEU A 164 -10.48 -10.22 -14.74
C LEU A 164 -11.96 -10.65 -14.78
N THR A 165 -12.23 -11.87 -14.36
CA THR A 165 -13.62 -12.37 -14.24
C THR A 165 -14.06 -12.26 -12.77
N PRO A 166 -14.79 -11.20 -12.39
CA PRO A 166 -15.29 -11.06 -11.03
C PRO A 166 -16.43 -12.07 -10.77
N PRO A 167 -16.70 -12.43 -9.51
CA PRO A 167 -17.91 -13.15 -9.14
C PRO A 167 -19.16 -12.41 -9.59
N SER A 168 -20.22 -13.13 -9.91
CA SER A 168 -21.47 -12.56 -10.47
C SER A 168 -22.18 -11.55 -9.55
N THR A 169 -21.85 -11.52 -8.27
CA THR A 169 -22.43 -10.62 -7.25
C THR A 169 -21.66 -9.30 -7.11
N VAL A 170 -20.49 -9.19 -7.76
CA VAL A 170 -19.58 -8.05 -7.64
C VAL A 170 -19.54 -7.28 -8.95
N THR A 171 -19.66 -5.95 -8.87
CA THR A 171 -19.50 -5.04 -10.00
C THR A 171 -18.20 -4.26 -9.82
N LEU A 172 -17.30 -4.31 -10.82
CA LEU A 172 -16.08 -3.49 -10.84
C LEU A 172 -16.47 -2.04 -11.21
N LEU A 173 -15.88 -1.08 -10.49
CA LEU A 173 -16.08 0.35 -10.73
C LEU A 173 -14.90 0.99 -11.44
N ASP A 174 -13.74 0.36 -11.38
CA ASP A 174 -12.52 0.85 -12.01
C ASP A 174 -12.59 0.70 -13.54
N ASP A 175 -11.77 1.48 -14.23
CA ASP A 175 -11.72 1.51 -15.70
C ASP A 175 -11.20 0.17 -16.25
N PRO A 176 -11.92 -0.50 -17.17
CA PRO A 176 -11.50 -1.79 -17.75
C PRO A 176 -10.16 -1.73 -18.49
N GLU A 177 -9.73 -0.56 -18.97
CA GLU A 177 -8.43 -0.38 -19.63
C GLU A 177 -7.25 -0.24 -18.65
N THR A 178 -7.52 -0.24 -17.34
CA THR A 178 -6.46 -0.13 -16.33
C THR A 178 -5.55 -1.35 -16.32
N VAL A 179 -4.24 -1.10 -16.31
CA VAL A 179 -3.21 -2.15 -16.26
C VAL A 179 -3.12 -2.73 -14.86
N ILE A 180 -3.34 -4.03 -14.75
CA ILE A 180 -3.19 -4.80 -13.51
C ILE A 180 -1.75 -5.26 -13.31
N ALA A 181 -1.18 -5.89 -14.35
CA ALA A 181 0.15 -6.44 -14.31
C ALA A 181 0.84 -6.34 -15.67
N THR A 182 2.15 -6.18 -15.65
CA THR A 182 2.99 -6.17 -16.85
C THR A 182 4.21 -7.04 -16.60
N LEU A 183 4.55 -7.89 -17.55
CA LEU A 183 5.75 -8.72 -17.50
C LEU A 183 6.85 -8.12 -18.36
N SER A 184 7.79 -7.42 -17.74
CA SER A 184 8.90 -6.74 -18.40
C SER A 184 10.09 -7.68 -18.61
N PRO A 185 10.87 -7.52 -19.70
CA PRO A 185 12.13 -8.24 -19.84
C PRO A 185 13.12 -7.85 -18.73
N PRO A 186 14.04 -8.76 -18.34
CA PRO A 186 15.03 -8.43 -17.34
C PRO A 186 15.88 -7.26 -17.83
N ARG A 187 16.10 -6.27 -16.98
CA ARG A 187 17.07 -5.20 -17.24
C ARG A 187 18.46 -5.85 -17.15
N LEU A 188 19.03 -6.22 -18.28
CA LEU A 188 20.46 -6.49 -18.36
C LEU A 188 21.15 -5.18 -17.95
N GLN A 189 21.79 -5.16 -16.80
CA GLN A 189 22.85 -4.20 -16.56
C GLN A 189 23.94 -4.56 -17.58
N VAL A 190 23.92 -3.86 -18.71
CA VAL A 190 25.09 -3.77 -19.57
C VAL A 190 26.05 -2.89 -18.74
N GLU A 191 26.87 -3.55 -17.91
CA GLU A 191 28.06 -2.91 -17.41
C GLU A 191 28.83 -2.45 -18.64
N ALA A 192 29.02 -1.14 -18.71
CA ALA A 192 29.80 -0.47 -19.73
C ALA A 192 31.29 -0.94 -19.59
N GLU A 193 31.61 -2.09 -20.14
CA GLU A 193 32.99 -2.56 -20.35
C GLU A 193 33.54 -2.17 -21.74
N ASP A 194 32.78 -1.48 -22.58
CA ASP A 194 33.19 -1.16 -23.97
C ASP A 194 33.67 0.29 -24.17
N GLU A 195 33.95 1.08 -23.11
CA GLU A 195 34.50 2.44 -23.28
C GLU A 195 35.98 2.59 -22.93
N ILE A 196 36.77 1.53 -22.73
CA ILE A 196 38.20 1.65 -22.39
C ILE A 196 39.15 1.27 -23.53
N GLU A 197 38.67 0.84 -24.69
CA GLU A 197 39.57 0.43 -25.80
C GLU A 197 39.74 1.45 -26.95
N SER A 198 39.21 2.67 -26.87
CA SER A 198 39.37 3.65 -27.99
C SER A 198 40.20 4.91 -27.71
N GLU A 199 40.90 5.01 -26.55
CA GLU A 199 41.76 6.18 -26.28
C GLU A 199 43.25 5.87 -26.08
N THR A 200 43.80 4.83 -26.66
CA THR A 200 45.26 4.58 -26.61
C THR A 200 45.90 4.47 -27.96
N GLU A 201 45.50 5.24 -28.93
CA GLU A 201 46.32 5.50 -30.12
C GLU A 201 46.17 6.94 -30.57
N VAL A 202 47.15 7.71 -30.31
CA VAL A 202 47.68 8.95 -30.90
C VAL A 202 48.09 9.93 -29.81
N VAL A 203 49.31 9.92 -29.36
CA VAL A 203 50.24 11.05 -29.41
C VAL A 203 51.64 10.53 -29.05
N GLY A 204 52.38 10.23 -30.04
CA GLY A 204 53.81 10.31 -29.99
C GLY A 204 54.23 11.62 -30.56
N GLU A 205 55.25 12.21 -29.92
CA GLU A 205 56.24 13.13 -30.51
C GLU A 205 55.95 14.65 -30.42
N GLY A 206 56.81 15.32 -29.70
CA GLY A 206 57.18 16.71 -30.00
C GLY A 206 57.40 17.67 -28.84
N ALA A 207 58.62 17.67 -28.31
CA ALA A 207 59.50 18.83 -28.02
C ALA A 207 59.12 19.82 -26.91
N GLU A 208 59.96 19.84 -25.89
CA GLU A 208 60.77 20.95 -25.35
C GLU A 208 60.17 22.34 -25.21
N GLY A 209 60.27 22.93 -24.04
CA GLY A 209 60.20 24.36 -23.79
C GLY A 209 59.88 24.79 -22.38
N GLU A 210 60.88 24.82 -21.52
CA GLU A 210 61.34 25.84 -20.57
C GLU A 210 60.37 26.96 -20.14
N GLY A 211 60.39 27.28 -18.83
CA GLY A 211 60.09 28.61 -18.30
C GLY A 211 59.23 28.58 -17.03
N ALA A 212 59.76 28.43 -15.90
CA ALA A 212 60.14 29.40 -14.85
C ALA A 212 58.99 30.24 -14.25
N ALA A 213 58.94 30.11 -12.93
CA ALA A 213 58.84 31.15 -11.89
C ALA A 213 57.45 31.64 -11.44
N GLU A 214 57.27 31.41 -10.13
CA GLU A 214 56.93 32.42 -9.08
C GLU A 214 55.57 33.08 -9.18
N ASP A 215 54.83 33.31 -8.17
CA ASP A 215 55.07 33.68 -6.76
C ASP A 215 53.72 33.86 -6.04
N ALA A 216 53.72 33.58 -4.80
CA ALA A 216 53.11 34.27 -3.67
C ALA A 216 51.60 34.66 -3.67
N GLY A 217 51.00 34.25 -2.62
CA GLY A 217 50.57 35.21 -1.60
C GLY A 217 49.11 35.24 -1.30
N SER A 218 48.85 34.83 -0.09
CA SER A 218 48.36 35.68 1.01
C SER A 218 46.85 35.82 1.13
N GLU A 219 46.39 35.21 2.17
CA GLU A 219 45.83 35.79 3.43
C GLU A 219 44.42 36.38 3.33
N ALA A 220 43.61 35.85 4.12
CA ALA A 220 43.15 36.32 5.43
C ALA A 220 41.76 36.92 5.49
N GLY A 221 41.10 36.53 6.51
CA GLY A 221 40.16 37.35 7.30
C GLY A 221 38.69 37.19 6.90
N GLY A 222 37.85 36.86 7.73
CA GLY A 222 37.64 37.10 9.15
C GLY A 222 36.21 37.48 9.39
N GLU A 223 35.69 36.94 10.44
CA GLU A 223 34.75 37.55 11.40
C GLU A 223 33.45 38.16 10.82
N ASP A 224 32.36 37.99 11.35
CA ASP A 224 31.81 37.88 12.70
C ASP A 224 30.39 38.44 12.68
N SER A 225 29.61 38.10 13.69
CA SER A 225 28.42 38.75 14.26
C SER A 225 27.08 38.48 13.59
N ASP A 226 26.18 37.84 14.27
CA ASP A 226 25.49 38.10 15.55
C ASP A 226 24.13 38.77 15.33
N SER A 227 23.15 38.24 16.07
CA SER A 227 21.87 38.82 16.51
C SER A 227 20.74 38.98 15.47
N GLU A 228 19.58 38.48 15.69
CA GLU A 228 18.55 38.62 16.77
C GLU A 228 17.50 37.53 16.66
#